data_98828e3e9c2a2d2da9cbbe2e4bc9c0a1
#
_entry.id   98828e3e9c2a2d2da9cbbe2e4bc9c0a1
#
_cell.length_a   1.000
_cell.length_b   1.000
_cell.length_c   1.000
_cell.angle_alpha   90.00
_cell.angle_beta   90.00
_cell.angle_gamma   90.00
#
_symmetry.space_group_name_H-M   'P 1'
#
loop_
_entity.id
_entity.type
_entity.pdbx_description
1 polymer ?
#
loop_
_entity_poly.entity_id
_entity_poly.type
_entity_poly.pdbx_seq_one_letter_code
_entity_poly.pdbx_strand_id
1 'polypeptide(L)'
;ETDSLHVFTRNDGLPDNQFNYKSALAAGNGTIWMGTINGLVSFNPDQIHRNTFVPPVYITRIKVQGREIPLKPEGMRLPYRSNVSFDFVALSYTSPGANRYAYKMEGIDNDWNYTSDVHTASYAQLPPGDYLFRVRGSNNNGVWNQEEATLSVRILPPWWRTVWAYLIYIIVVSGSFVLTLRTYRRREVQKIREQQLLTEL
;
A
#
# COMPACT_ATOMS: atom_id res chain seq x y z
N GLU A 1 -25.12 -28.40 4.71
CA GLU A 1 -23.68 -28.67 4.56
C GLU A 1 -23.30 -28.31 3.13
N THR A 2 -22.56 -27.22 2.94
CA THR A 2 -22.01 -26.85 1.65
C THR A 2 -20.85 -27.78 1.37
N ASP A 3 -20.97 -28.61 0.36
CA ASP A 3 -19.95 -29.53 -0.14
C ASP A 3 -18.77 -28.68 -0.66
N SER A 4 -17.78 -28.37 0.21
CA SER A 4 -16.63 -27.57 -0.15
C SER A 4 -15.53 -28.47 -0.69
N LEU A 5 -15.27 -28.36 -1.98
CA LEU A 5 -14.12 -29.03 -2.63
C LEU A 5 -12.82 -28.42 -2.09
N HIS A 6 -11.94 -29.24 -1.52
CA HIS A 6 -10.60 -28.85 -1.12
C HIS A 6 -9.56 -29.52 -2.02
N VAL A 7 -8.71 -28.71 -2.65
CA VAL A 7 -7.67 -29.21 -3.57
C VAL A 7 -6.32 -29.11 -2.87
N PHE A 8 -5.65 -30.27 -2.70
CA PHE A 8 -4.28 -30.34 -2.19
C PHE A 8 -3.29 -30.24 -3.32
N THR A 9 -2.19 -29.55 -3.08
CA THR A 9 -1.12 -29.28 -4.02
C THR A 9 0.26 -29.55 -3.40
N ARG A 10 1.34 -29.36 -4.16
CA ARG A 10 2.71 -29.41 -3.61
C ARG A 10 2.93 -28.43 -2.45
N ASN A 11 2.21 -27.31 -2.44
CA ASN A 11 2.27 -26.34 -1.33
C ASN A 11 1.67 -26.90 -0.04
N ASP A 12 0.84 -27.93 -0.12
CA ASP A 12 0.24 -28.63 1.02
C ASP A 12 1.03 -29.90 1.39
N GLY A 13 2.20 -30.13 0.78
CA GLY A 13 3.09 -31.23 1.10
C GLY A 13 3.01 -32.44 0.15
N LEU A 14 2.27 -32.35 -0.94
CA LEU A 14 2.29 -33.43 -1.95
C LEU A 14 3.65 -33.48 -2.67
N PRO A 15 4.17 -34.69 -2.99
CA PRO A 15 5.40 -34.83 -3.76
C PRO A 15 5.28 -34.22 -5.15
N ASP A 16 4.10 -34.31 -5.76
CA ASP A 16 3.75 -33.70 -7.05
C ASP A 16 2.24 -33.46 -7.19
N ASN A 17 1.85 -32.51 -8.06
CA ASN A 17 0.45 -32.27 -8.40
C ASN A 17 -0.11 -33.26 -9.42
N GLN A 18 0.75 -34.07 -10.09
CA GLN A 18 0.36 -35.03 -11.08
C GLN A 18 0.44 -36.47 -10.52
N PHE A 19 -0.70 -37.14 -10.53
CA PHE A 19 -0.83 -38.52 -10.10
C PHE A 19 -0.70 -39.47 -11.30
N ASN A 20 -0.10 -40.63 -11.05
CA ASN A 20 0.04 -41.70 -12.07
C ASN A 20 -1.30 -42.39 -12.31
N TYR A 21 -1.51 -42.79 -13.53
CA TYR A 21 -2.72 -43.52 -13.90
C TYR A 21 -2.86 -44.86 -13.15
N LYS A 22 -4.04 -45.12 -12.57
CA LYS A 22 -4.36 -46.34 -11.78
C LYS A 22 -3.40 -46.61 -10.59
N SER A 23 -2.79 -45.60 -10.02
CA SER A 23 -1.84 -45.74 -8.91
C SER A 23 -2.44 -45.36 -7.56
N ALA A 24 -3.67 -45.77 -7.30
CA ALA A 24 -4.34 -45.53 -6.02
C ALA A 24 -4.76 -46.86 -5.39
N LEU A 25 -4.52 -46.99 -4.06
CA LEU A 25 -4.92 -48.13 -3.25
C LEU A 25 -5.54 -47.64 -1.95
N ALA A 26 -6.76 -48.11 -1.65
CA ALA A 26 -7.36 -47.92 -0.34
C ALA A 26 -7.07 -49.16 0.54
N ALA A 27 -6.34 -48.98 1.62
CA ALA A 27 -6.04 -50.01 2.59
C ALA A 27 -7.20 -50.19 3.58
N GLY A 28 -7.32 -51.41 4.13
CA GLY A 28 -8.41 -51.72 5.06
C GLY A 28 -8.41 -50.94 6.39
N ASN A 29 -7.34 -50.22 6.70
CA ASN A 29 -7.21 -49.33 7.88
C ASN A 29 -7.63 -47.90 7.60
N GLY A 30 -8.27 -47.61 6.45
CA GLY A 30 -8.69 -46.28 6.04
C GLY A 30 -7.59 -45.41 5.41
N THR A 31 -6.35 -45.92 5.28
CA THR A 31 -5.26 -45.21 4.60
C THR A 31 -5.38 -45.32 3.09
N ILE A 32 -5.30 -44.20 2.39
CA ILE A 32 -5.24 -44.16 0.92
C ILE A 32 -3.79 -43.90 0.51
N TRP A 33 -3.33 -44.71 -0.41
CA TRP A 33 -2.01 -44.63 -1.05
C TRP A 33 -2.17 -44.20 -2.50
N MET A 34 -1.38 -43.20 -2.92
CA MET A 34 -1.44 -42.70 -4.30
C MET A 34 -0.03 -42.45 -4.83
N GLY A 35 0.28 -42.97 -6.02
CA GLY A 35 1.55 -42.72 -6.71
C GLY A 35 1.49 -41.41 -7.49
N THR A 36 2.49 -40.58 -7.32
CA THR A 36 2.73 -39.39 -8.13
C THR A 36 3.95 -39.59 -9.02
N ILE A 37 4.23 -38.66 -9.93
CA ILE A 37 5.44 -38.74 -10.79
C ILE A 37 6.72 -38.73 -9.92
N ASN A 38 6.73 -37.99 -8.81
CA ASN A 38 7.89 -37.76 -7.96
C ASN A 38 7.85 -38.47 -6.60
N GLY A 39 6.99 -39.47 -6.43
CA GLY A 39 6.94 -40.26 -5.21
C GLY A 39 5.57 -40.82 -4.87
N LEU A 40 5.48 -41.34 -3.66
CA LEU A 40 4.29 -41.98 -3.11
C LEU A 40 3.74 -41.06 -1.98
N VAL A 41 2.45 -40.87 -1.98
CA VAL A 41 1.74 -40.19 -0.89
C VAL A 41 0.79 -41.16 -0.20
N SER A 42 0.71 -41.09 1.12
CA SER A 42 -0.29 -41.80 1.91
C SER A 42 -0.98 -40.85 2.87
N PHE A 43 -2.26 -40.97 3.00
CA PHE A 43 -3.04 -40.15 3.94
C PHE A 43 -4.29 -40.93 4.39
N ASN A 44 -4.80 -40.55 5.57
CA ASN A 44 -6.10 -41.01 6.01
C ASN A 44 -7.07 -39.83 5.91
N PRO A 45 -8.15 -39.89 5.13
CA PRO A 45 -9.12 -38.81 4.98
C PRO A 45 -9.70 -38.30 6.31
N ASP A 46 -9.94 -39.24 7.26
CA ASP A 46 -10.50 -38.92 8.56
C ASP A 46 -9.53 -38.13 9.47
N GLN A 47 -8.24 -38.13 9.15
CA GLN A 47 -7.18 -37.42 9.88
C GLN A 47 -6.77 -36.09 9.22
N ILE A 48 -7.42 -35.73 8.14
CA ILE A 48 -7.19 -34.42 7.50
C ILE A 48 -7.89 -33.35 8.33
N HIS A 49 -7.11 -32.63 9.12
CA HIS A 49 -7.63 -31.53 9.94
C HIS A 49 -7.49 -30.20 9.19
N ARG A 50 -8.56 -29.41 9.23
CA ARG A 50 -8.51 -28.03 8.73
C ARG A 50 -7.62 -27.18 9.67
N ASN A 51 -6.78 -26.37 9.10
CA ASN A 51 -6.00 -25.41 9.86
C ASN A 51 -6.94 -24.28 10.34
N THR A 52 -7.27 -24.28 11.64
CA THR A 52 -8.10 -23.26 12.28
C THR A 52 -7.30 -22.12 12.88
N PHE A 53 -5.96 -22.16 12.74
CA PHE A 53 -5.06 -21.13 13.27
C PHE A 53 -5.34 -19.79 12.62
N VAL A 54 -5.58 -18.76 13.44
CA VAL A 54 -5.77 -17.36 13.02
C VAL A 54 -4.40 -16.70 12.94
N PRO A 55 -3.87 -16.38 11.73
CA PRO A 55 -2.52 -15.86 11.62
C PRO A 55 -2.46 -14.39 12.07
N PRO A 56 -1.53 -14.00 12.95
CA PRO A 56 -1.22 -12.60 13.18
C PRO A 56 -0.59 -11.99 11.91
N VAL A 57 -0.95 -10.73 11.63
CA VAL A 57 -0.47 -10.00 10.46
C VAL A 57 0.38 -8.82 10.89
N TYR A 58 1.48 -8.60 10.20
CA TYR A 58 2.41 -7.51 10.48
C TYR A 58 2.76 -6.76 9.20
N ILE A 59 2.88 -5.44 9.31
CA ILE A 59 3.52 -4.61 8.30
C ILE A 59 5.02 -4.67 8.59
N THR A 60 5.79 -5.25 7.70
CA THR A 60 7.21 -5.55 7.91
C THR A 60 8.13 -4.45 7.44
N ARG A 61 7.76 -3.77 6.35
CA ARG A 61 8.57 -2.71 5.75
C ARG A 61 7.71 -1.66 5.10
N ILE A 62 8.24 -0.44 5.09
CA ILE A 62 7.73 0.65 4.26
C ILE A 62 8.85 1.17 3.36
N LYS A 63 8.54 1.36 2.09
CA LYS A 63 9.45 1.99 1.13
C LYS A 63 8.84 3.29 0.62
N VAL A 64 9.62 4.35 0.62
CA VAL A 64 9.24 5.65 0.09
C VAL A 64 10.20 6.03 -1.01
N GLN A 65 9.68 6.33 -2.21
CA GLN A 65 10.48 6.55 -3.43
C GLN A 65 11.49 5.42 -3.70
N GLY A 66 11.07 4.16 -3.41
CA GLY A 66 11.91 2.97 -3.56
C GLY A 66 12.96 2.74 -2.46
N ARG A 67 13.10 3.66 -1.49
CA ARG A 67 14.02 3.51 -0.35
C ARG A 67 13.29 3.03 0.88
N GLU A 68 13.85 2.06 1.57
CA GLU A 68 13.33 1.58 2.84
C GLU A 68 13.54 2.62 3.94
N ILE A 69 12.50 2.85 4.72
CA ILE A 69 12.55 3.75 5.88
C ILE A 69 12.05 3.01 7.13
N PRO A 70 12.59 3.34 8.32
CA PRO A 70 12.18 2.68 9.56
C PRO A 70 10.71 2.97 9.86
N LEU A 71 9.97 1.92 10.23
CA LEU A 71 8.60 1.99 10.70
C LEU A 71 8.55 2.73 12.05
N LYS A 72 7.64 3.69 12.16
CA LYS A 72 7.37 4.40 13.42
C LYS A 72 5.97 4.06 13.89
N PRO A 73 5.80 3.55 15.12
CA PRO A 73 4.49 3.21 15.69
C PRO A 73 3.53 4.41 15.75
N GLU A 74 4.08 5.61 15.91
CA GLU A 74 3.34 6.89 15.97
C GLU A 74 2.74 7.32 14.61
N GLY A 75 3.09 6.60 13.54
CA GLY A 75 2.74 6.93 12.18
C GLY A 75 3.86 7.61 11.40
N MET A 76 3.64 7.72 10.08
CA MET A 76 4.64 8.18 9.12
C MET A 76 4.26 9.55 8.56
N ARG A 77 5.22 10.49 8.53
CA ARG A 77 5.06 11.78 7.83
C ARG A 77 5.94 11.76 6.58
N LEU A 78 5.30 11.86 5.42
CA LEU A 78 5.96 11.70 4.14
C LEU A 78 5.85 12.98 3.30
N PRO A 79 6.83 13.24 2.42
CA PRO A 79 6.80 14.38 1.52
C PRO A 79 5.63 14.34 0.54
N TYR A 80 5.32 15.48 -0.04
CA TYR A 80 4.34 15.62 -1.11
C TYR A 80 4.63 14.69 -2.30
N ARG A 81 3.58 14.07 -2.85
CA ARG A 81 3.66 13.13 -3.99
C ARG A 81 4.61 11.96 -3.77
N SER A 82 4.68 11.44 -2.55
CA SER A 82 5.45 10.24 -2.28
C SER A 82 4.82 9.01 -2.95
N ASN A 83 5.67 8.17 -3.55
CA ASN A 83 5.32 6.79 -3.89
C ASN A 83 5.64 5.94 -2.67
N VAL A 84 4.64 5.21 -2.18
CA VAL A 84 4.76 4.43 -0.94
C VAL A 84 4.41 2.99 -1.22
N SER A 85 5.24 2.07 -0.71
CA SER A 85 4.96 0.63 -0.75
C SER A 85 5.05 0.06 0.65
N PHE A 86 4.10 -0.80 0.98
CA PHE A 86 3.98 -1.49 2.26
C PHE A 86 4.19 -2.97 2.04
N ASP A 87 5.22 -3.56 2.66
CA ASP A 87 5.41 -5.01 2.69
C ASP A 87 4.76 -5.56 3.96
N PHE A 88 4.01 -6.64 3.86
CA PHE A 88 3.27 -7.25 4.96
C PHE A 88 3.36 -8.77 4.92
N VAL A 89 3.15 -9.41 6.08
CA VAL A 89 3.19 -10.86 6.22
C VAL A 89 2.16 -11.36 7.21
N ALA A 90 1.53 -12.50 6.91
CA ALA A 90 0.74 -13.28 7.85
C ALA A 90 1.59 -14.46 8.36
N LEU A 91 1.74 -14.60 9.66
CA LEU A 91 2.54 -15.65 10.25
C LEU A 91 1.75 -16.95 10.35
N SER A 92 1.56 -17.62 9.22
CA SER A 92 1.04 -18.99 9.11
C SER A 92 2.05 -19.82 8.34
N TYR A 93 2.62 -20.81 9.01
CA TYR A 93 3.74 -21.61 8.51
C TYR A 93 3.30 -22.95 7.89
N THR A 94 2.03 -23.33 8.03
CA THR A 94 1.53 -24.61 7.52
C THR A 94 1.62 -24.71 5.99
N SER A 95 1.20 -23.65 5.30
CA SER A 95 1.31 -23.52 3.84
C SER A 95 1.42 -22.02 3.50
N PRO A 96 2.62 -21.40 3.64
CA PRO A 96 2.78 -19.96 3.52
C PRO A 96 2.38 -19.40 2.16
N GLY A 97 2.59 -20.18 1.07
CA GLY A 97 2.22 -19.81 -0.28
C GLY A 97 0.71 -19.81 -0.56
N ALA A 98 -0.10 -20.36 0.35
CA ALA A 98 -1.55 -20.37 0.23
C ALA A 98 -2.24 -19.35 1.15
N ASN A 99 -1.48 -18.56 1.90
CA ASN A 99 -2.00 -17.44 2.69
C ASN A 99 -2.59 -16.38 1.77
N ARG A 100 -3.71 -15.78 2.20
CA ARG A 100 -4.36 -14.69 1.45
C ARG A 100 -4.32 -13.42 2.26
N TYR A 101 -4.33 -12.30 1.55
CA TYR A 101 -4.28 -10.97 2.16
C TYR A 101 -5.42 -10.11 1.63
N ALA A 102 -5.86 -9.19 2.46
CA ALA A 102 -6.69 -8.08 2.03
C ALA A 102 -6.12 -6.80 2.63
N TYR A 103 -5.91 -5.80 1.79
CA TYR A 103 -5.41 -4.50 2.23
C TYR A 103 -6.27 -3.36 1.69
N LYS A 104 -6.20 -2.24 2.38
CA LYS A 104 -6.94 -1.03 2.04
C LYS A 104 -6.22 0.20 2.57
N MET A 105 -6.15 1.25 1.77
CA MET A 105 -5.77 2.58 2.20
C MET A 105 -7.03 3.43 2.38
N GLU A 106 -7.41 3.73 3.60
CA GLU A 106 -8.54 4.63 3.86
C GLU A 106 -8.24 6.03 3.31
N GLY A 107 -9.21 6.58 2.58
CA GLY A 107 -9.07 7.85 1.87
C GLY A 107 -8.62 7.72 0.40
N ILE A 108 -8.27 6.50 -0.06
CA ILE A 108 -7.90 6.19 -1.46
C ILE A 108 -8.76 5.05 -2.00
N ASP A 109 -8.75 3.91 -1.30
CA ASP A 109 -9.48 2.71 -1.75
C ASP A 109 -10.90 2.73 -1.24
N ASN A 110 -11.87 2.46 -2.11
CA ASN A 110 -13.27 2.31 -1.72
C ASN A 110 -13.49 0.97 -1.00
N ASP A 111 -12.90 -0.10 -1.54
CA ASP A 111 -13.06 -1.48 -1.08
C ASP A 111 -11.73 -2.13 -0.72
N TRP A 112 -11.79 -3.34 -0.16
CA TRP A 112 -10.65 -4.16 0.13
C TRP A 112 -10.04 -4.74 -1.15
N ASN A 113 -8.72 -4.62 -1.30
CA ASN A 113 -7.94 -5.27 -2.35
C ASN A 113 -7.49 -6.65 -1.86
N TYR A 114 -7.97 -7.72 -2.50
CA TYR A 114 -7.63 -9.10 -2.15
C TYR A 114 -6.47 -9.61 -3.00
N THR A 115 -5.52 -10.29 -2.37
CA THR A 115 -4.36 -10.88 -3.05
C THR A 115 -3.93 -12.18 -2.37
N SER A 116 -3.37 -13.12 -3.14
CA SER A 116 -2.77 -14.37 -2.63
C SER A 116 -1.25 -14.39 -2.77
N ASP A 117 -0.72 -13.83 -3.85
CA ASP A 117 0.70 -13.98 -4.20
C ASP A 117 1.53 -12.72 -3.91
N VAL A 118 0.86 -11.59 -3.73
CA VAL A 118 1.51 -10.30 -3.56
C VAL A 118 1.48 -9.91 -2.08
N HIS A 119 2.65 -9.72 -1.49
CA HIS A 119 2.85 -9.29 -0.10
C HIS A 119 3.20 -7.81 0.00
N THR A 120 2.96 -7.05 -1.06
CA THR A 120 3.30 -5.63 -1.16
C THR A 120 2.13 -4.84 -1.74
N ALA A 121 1.69 -3.80 -1.03
CA ALA A 121 0.75 -2.80 -1.54
C ALA A 121 1.52 -1.55 -1.95
N SER A 122 1.25 -1.03 -3.15
CA SER A 122 1.95 0.15 -3.67
C SER A 122 0.97 1.25 -4.07
N TYR A 123 1.23 2.45 -3.60
CA TYR A 123 0.46 3.65 -3.90
C TYR A 123 1.37 4.73 -4.47
N ALA A 124 1.01 5.24 -5.65
CA ALA A 124 1.79 6.24 -6.35
C ALA A 124 1.23 7.65 -6.12
N GLN A 125 2.13 8.63 -5.94
CA GLN A 125 1.83 10.05 -5.93
C GLN A 125 0.67 10.45 -5.00
N LEU A 126 0.65 9.92 -3.77
CA LEU A 126 -0.40 10.22 -2.80
C LEU A 126 -0.61 11.73 -2.62
N PRO A 127 -1.84 12.24 -2.72
CA PRO A 127 -2.18 13.62 -2.42
C PRO A 127 -1.87 13.98 -0.95
N PRO A 128 -1.75 15.28 -0.61
CA PRO A 128 -1.66 15.70 0.79
C PRO A 128 -2.90 15.28 1.56
N GLY A 129 -2.70 14.68 2.73
CA GLY A 129 -3.80 14.19 3.56
C GLY A 129 -3.33 13.20 4.61
N ASP A 130 -4.26 12.78 5.44
CA ASP A 130 -4.09 11.75 6.45
C ASP A 130 -4.74 10.45 5.95
N TYR A 131 -3.97 9.36 5.97
CA TYR A 131 -4.36 8.05 5.48
C TYR A 131 -4.12 7.01 6.55
N LEU A 132 -4.93 5.95 6.53
CA LEU A 132 -4.74 4.78 7.37
C LEU A 132 -4.61 3.55 6.47
N PHE A 133 -3.41 2.99 6.40
CA PHE A 133 -3.19 1.71 5.74
C PHE A 133 -3.62 0.60 6.68
N ARG A 134 -4.44 -0.33 6.16
CA ARG A 134 -4.98 -1.48 6.89
C ARG A 134 -4.70 -2.74 6.10
N VAL A 135 -4.29 -3.78 6.79
CA VAL A 135 -4.06 -5.09 6.19
C VAL A 135 -4.53 -6.20 7.12
N ARG A 136 -5.15 -7.20 6.56
CA ARG A 136 -5.54 -8.45 7.22
C ARG A 136 -5.10 -9.63 6.39
N GLY A 137 -4.93 -10.79 7.02
CA GLY A 137 -4.50 -11.99 6.35
C GLY A 137 -5.33 -13.19 6.76
N SER A 138 -5.30 -14.22 5.93
CA SER A 138 -5.86 -15.52 6.26
C SER A 138 -4.79 -16.60 6.16
N ASN A 139 -5.06 -17.73 6.81
CA ASN A 139 -4.28 -18.94 6.59
C ASN A 139 -4.66 -19.61 5.27
N ASN A 140 -4.03 -20.74 4.97
CA ASN A 140 -4.30 -21.58 3.78
C ASN A 140 -5.74 -22.12 3.69
N ASN A 141 -6.46 -22.20 4.81
CA ASN A 141 -7.85 -22.66 4.84
C ASN A 141 -8.87 -21.50 4.82
N GLY A 142 -8.43 -20.26 4.63
CA GLY A 142 -9.30 -19.10 4.54
C GLY A 142 -9.80 -18.58 5.89
N VAL A 143 -9.13 -18.93 6.99
CA VAL A 143 -9.43 -18.37 8.31
C VAL A 143 -8.74 -17.01 8.42
N TRP A 144 -9.55 -15.95 8.39
CA TRP A 144 -9.09 -14.56 8.43
C TRP A 144 -8.85 -14.10 9.87
N ASN A 145 -7.79 -13.30 10.06
CA ASN A 145 -7.63 -12.59 11.32
C ASN A 145 -8.65 -11.44 11.44
N GLN A 146 -9.08 -11.18 12.67
CA GLN A 146 -9.98 -10.09 12.99
C GLN A 146 -9.22 -8.83 13.43
N GLU A 147 -8.01 -8.99 13.95
CA GLU A 147 -7.13 -7.90 14.33
C GLU A 147 -6.30 -7.47 13.13
N GLU A 148 -6.62 -6.32 12.58
CA GLU A 148 -5.94 -5.77 11.41
C GLU A 148 -4.62 -5.12 11.83
N ALA A 149 -3.57 -5.28 11.01
CA ALA A 149 -2.39 -4.45 11.14
C ALA A 149 -2.63 -3.09 10.49
N THR A 150 -2.41 -2.01 11.23
CA THR A 150 -2.69 -0.65 10.77
C THR A 150 -1.45 0.23 10.84
N LEU A 151 -1.33 1.19 9.92
CA LEU A 151 -0.28 2.20 9.92
C LEU A 151 -0.82 3.55 9.43
N SER A 152 -0.70 4.57 10.27
CA SER A 152 -1.08 5.93 9.90
C SER A 152 -0.01 6.58 9.03
N VAL A 153 -0.43 7.19 7.92
CA VAL A 153 0.46 7.87 6.97
C VAL A 153 -0.09 9.26 6.69
N ARG A 154 0.71 10.29 6.98
CA ARG A 154 0.40 11.69 6.66
C ARG A 154 1.29 12.18 5.53
N ILE A 155 0.68 12.56 4.42
CA ILE A 155 1.36 13.21 3.31
C ILE A 155 1.32 14.72 3.51
N LEU A 156 2.50 15.34 3.61
CA LEU A 156 2.64 16.77 3.83
C LEU A 156 2.24 17.57 2.57
N PRO A 157 1.66 18.77 2.74
CA PRO A 157 1.43 19.66 1.62
C PRO A 157 2.76 20.15 1.01
N PRO A 158 2.77 20.54 -0.29
CA PRO A 158 3.95 21.11 -0.91
C PRO A 158 4.32 22.46 -0.25
N TRP A 159 5.62 22.78 -0.26
CA TRP A 159 6.17 24.00 0.36
C TRP A 159 5.48 25.29 -0.11
N TRP A 160 5.04 25.34 -1.39
CA TRP A 160 4.36 26.51 -1.95
C TRP A 160 2.90 26.67 -1.50
N ARG A 161 2.33 25.71 -0.76
CA ARG A 161 1.02 25.77 -0.11
C ARG A 161 1.12 25.96 1.41
N THR A 162 2.30 26.33 1.91
CA THR A 162 2.48 26.63 3.34
C THR A 162 2.12 28.08 3.63
N VAL A 163 1.79 28.37 4.89
CA VAL A 163 1.48 29.75 5.34
C VAL A 163 2.62 30.71 5.00
N TRP A 164 3.86 30.26 5.13
CA TRP A 164 5.05 31.06 4.79
C TRP A 164 5.14 31.40 3.31
N ALA A 165 4.77 30.50 2.43
CA ALA A 165 4.73 30.76 0.99
C ALA A 165 3.70 31.84 0.65
N TYR A 166 2.51 31.78 1.26
CA TYR A 166 1.49 32.82 1.06
C TYR A 166 1.94 34.19 1.58
N LEU A 167 2.63 34.27 2.72
CA LEU A 167 3.22 35.54 3.20
C LEU A 167 4.24 36.09 2.19
N ILE A 168 5.11 35.26 1.64
CA ILE A 168 6.08 35.69 0.62
C ILE A 168 5.34 36.20 -0.63
N TYR A 169 4.28 35.51 -1.09
CA TYR A 169 3.49 35.95 -2.24
C TYR A 169 2.86 37.32 -2.02
N ILE A 170 2.29 37.57 -0.83
CA ILE A 170 1.72 38.89 -0.47
C ILE A 170 2.80 39.97 -0.51
N ILE A 171 3.98 39.72 0.07
CA ILE A 171 5.09 40.68 0.07
C ILE A 171 5.56 40.99 -1.37
N VAL A 172 5.73 39.95 -2.21
CA VAL A 172 6.16 40.13 -3.61
C VAL A 172 5.14 40.90 -4.41
N VAL A 173 3.85 40.58 -4.30
CA VAL A 173 2.77 41.27 -5.00
C VAL A 173 2.66 42.73 -4.55
N SER A 174 2.69 42.96 -3.23
CA SER A 174 2.63 44.33 -2.68
C SER A 174 3.85 45.17 -3.08
N GLY A 175 5.03 44.60 -3.01
CA GLY A 175 6.27 45.25 -3.45
C GLY A 175 6.27 45.60 -4.94
N SER A 176 5.82 44.68 -5.78
CA SER A 176 5.66 44.92 -7.21
C SER A 176 4.67 46.03 -7.51
N PHE A 177 3.54 46.05 -6.79
CA PHE A 177 2.55 47.12 -6.92
C PHE A 177 3.07 48.49 -6.55
N VAL A 178 3.78 48.61 -5.42
CA VAL A 178 4.43 49.85 -4.99
C VAL A 178 5.48 50.33 -6.00
N LEU A 179 6.30 49.40 -6.54
CA LEU A 179 7.28 49.76 -7.55
C LEU A 179 6.63 50.27 -8.84
N THR A 180 5.56 49.62 -9.28
CA THR A 180 4.79 50.03 -10.46
C THR A 180 4.20 51.44 -10.26
N LEU A 181 3.59 51.71 -9.11
CA LEU A 181 3.07 53.04 -8.79
C LEU A 181 4.15 54.10 -8.76
N ARG A 182 5.34 53.80 -8.17
CA ARG A 182 6.48 54.73 -8.14
C ARG A 182 6.99 55.05 -9.53
N THR A 183 7.12 54.04 -10.40
CA THR A 183 7.58 54.24 -11.78
C THR A 183 6.55 55.00 -12.59
N TYR A 184 5.28 54.75 -12.42
CA TYR A 184 4.18 55.50 -13.09
C TYR A 184 4.21 56.99 -12.68
N ARG A 185 4.26 57.30 -11.36
CA ARG A 185 4.34 58.67 -10.85
C ARG A 185 5.59 59.40 -11.37
N ARG A 186 6.74 58.74 -11.42
CA ARG A 186 7.97 59.34 -11.95
C ARG A 186 7.84 59.74 -13.42
N ARG A 187 7.21 58.89 -14.22
CA ARG A 187 6.96 59.19 -15.65
C ARG A 187 5.99 60.37 -15.87
N GLU A 188 4.97 60.49 -15.03
CA GLU A 188 4.06 61.62 -15.10
C GLU A 188 4.75 62.95 -14.76
N VAL A 189 5.51 62.96 -13.70
CA VAL A 189 6.31 64.14 -13.29
C VAL A 189 7.29 64.57 -14.38
N GLN A 190 7.93 63.63 -15.05
CA GLN A 190 8.85 63.92 -16.17
C GLN A 190 8.10 64.55 -17.34
N LYS A 191 6.95 64.03 -17.75
CA LYS A 191 6.12 64.56 -18.83
C LYS A 191 5.66 66.00 -18.55
N ILE A 192 5.26 66.29 -17.28
CA ILE A 192 4.85 67.63 -16.88
C ILE A 192 6.01 68.62 -16.98
N ARG A 193 7.24 68.23 -16.54
CA ARG A 193 8.44 69.06 -16.67
C ARG A 193 8.82 69.34 -18.14
N GLU A 194 8.75 68.35 -18.99
CA GLU A 194 9.05 68.51 -20.43
C GLU A 194 8.03 69.50 -21.08
N GLN A 195 6.74 69.40 -20.72
CA GLN A 195 5.73 70.33 -21.20
C GLN A 195 5.92 71.74 -20.69
N GLN A 196 6.35 71.94 -19.48
CA GLN A 196 6.67 73.28 -18.94
C GLN A 196 7.84 73.91 -19.62
N LEU A 197 8.94 73.15 -19.87
CA LEU A 197 10.08 73.65 -20.62
C LEU A 197 9.77 74.07 -22.07
N LEU A 198 8.82 73.38 -22.74
CA LEU A 198 8.38 73.70 -24.10
C LEU A 198 7.47 74.95 -24.11
N THR A 199 6.87 75.36 -23.00
CA THR A 199 5.97 76.50 -22.90
C THR A 199 6.76 77.79 -22.55
N GLU A 200 7.97 77.67 -22.01
CA GLU A 200 8.86 78.78 -21.66
C GLU A 200 9.80 79.21 -22.81
N LEU A 201 9.85 78.48 -23.92
CA LEU A 201 10.58 78.80 -25.14
C LEU A 201 9.66 79.48 -26.19
#